data_af0af2424f2cc376a5cd83d1eec2f7a5
#
_entry.id   af0af2424f2cc376a5cd83d1eec2f7a5
#
_cell.length_a   1.000
_cell.length_b   1.000
_cell.length_c   1.000
_cell.angle_alpha   90.00
_cell.angle_beta   90.00
_cell.angle_gamma   90.00
#
_symmetry.space_group_name_H-M   'P 1'
#
loop_
_entity.id
_entity.type
_entity.pdbx_description
1 polymer ?
#
loop_
_entity_poly.entity_id
_entity_poly.type
_entity_poly.pdbx_seq_one_letter_code
_entity_poly.pdbx_strand_id
1 'polypeptide(L)'
;MSYSIGIDYGTASGRVILVDTSNGEMISSYEETYEHGTIAETLNGEAIPRNYFLQNADDYLHVLENGVKHVLEESKVNKNDVLGIGVDFTSCTIVFLDENFEPLHRQDSLKNNPHAYVKLWKHHGAQDEATQMVEASEKTSNQWLDYYGSSVNSEWMIPKILEMKHEAPELLERTSNIMEAGDYITSLLTNKNIRSNCGIGFKGFWDEVNGFNYDFFETVDTTLPAIVKEKCEAPVVHIGESAGNLAVYYQQLWNLPEKVQISPYMIDAHSGVLGVGAIEQGEFTAVIGTSTCHLMLDPKQKPIPAITGSVKDAVIPGLYAYEAGQAAVGDLFSYSERLAPKHIVDQALEKEVSVLEYLEELASDVDVEDQHVIVLDWHNGNRSILSDSHLSGSVFGLTLQTPFEMIHRAYLESTAYGTKMIMKQFEDNEIPVHTVYASGGIPKKSQLLVDIYANVLNKKVVVLESSNATALGAAMLGANVGGAYPSLKETVEHMKQPIYYIKEPEPDKVKAYDKLFDKYRKLHDILGRENPELSYIHE
;
A
#
# COMPACT_ATOMS: atom_id res chain seq x y z
N MET A 1 -3.16 -31.30 11.16
CA MET A 1 -2.76 -29.89 11.02
C MET A 1 -2.71 -29.60 9.53
N SER A 2 -3.18 -28.48 9.12
CA SER A 2 -3.10 -28.01 7.72
C SER A 2 -2.35 -26.70 7.67
N TYR A 3 -1.74 -26.42 6.53
CA TYR A 3 -0.84 -25.28 6.37
C TYR A 3 -1.19 -24.48 5.13
N SER A 4 -0.83 -23.20 5.16
CA SER A 4 -0.91 -22.31 4.01
C SER A 4 0.37 -21.52 3.86
N ILE A 5 0.72 -21.15 2.63
CA ILE A 5 1.88 -20.32 2.31
C ILE A 5 1.39 -18.93 1.93
N GLY A 6 1.98 -17.90 2.53
CA GLY A 6 1.82 -16.51 2.15
C GLY A 6 3.10 -15.97 1.52
N ILE A 7 2.97 -15.29 0.39
CA ILE A 7 4.09 -14.66 -0.33
C ILE A 7 3.79 -13.17 -0.41
N ASP A 8 4.66 -12.37 0.21
CA ASP A 8 4.54 -10.91 0.36
C ASP A 8 5.69 -10.26 -0.41
N TYR A 9 5.34 -9.51 -1.48
CA TYR A 9 6.30 -8.77 -2.30
C TYR A 9 6.25 -7.28 -1.97
N GLY A 10 7.19 -6.86 -1.13
CA GLY A 10 7.39 -5.44 -0.81
C GLY A 10 8.25 -4.69 -1.84
N THR A 11 8.59 -3.44 -1.50
CA THR A 11 9.39 -2.57 -2.38
C THR A 11 10.87 -2.98 -2.46
N ALA A 12 11.46 -3.48 -1.38
CA ALA A 12 12.90 -3.76 -1.31
C ALA A 12 13.24 -5.24 -1.12
N SER A 13 12.27 -6.03 -0.71
CA SER A 13 12.43 -7.46 -0.40
C SER A 13 11.12 -8.19 -0.61
N GLY A 14 11.20 -9.49 -0.78
CA GLY A 14 10.05 -10.39 -0.71
C GLY A 14 10.16 -11.32 0.47
N ARG A 15 9.02 -11.71 1.01
CA ARG A 15 8.91 -12.61 2.15
C ARG A 15 7.98 -13.76 1.85
N VAL A 16 8.37 -14.95 2.30
CA VAL A 16 7.52 -16.15 2.25
C VAL A 16 7.35 -16.68 3.66
N ILE A 17 6.11 -16.96 4.04
CA ILE A 17 5.79 -17.57 5.33
C ILE A 17 4.98 -18.85 5.16
N LEU A 18 5.17 -19.80 6.03
CA LEU A 18 4.31 -20.98 6.20
C LEU A 18 3.60 -20.87 7.55
N VAL A 19 2.28 -20.98 7.53
CA VAL A 19 1.46 -20.84 8.74
C VAL A 19 0.59 -22.05 9.00
N ASP A 20 0.30 -22.33 10.28
CA ASP A 20 -0.75 -23.26 10.68
C ASP A 20 -2.10 -22.60 10.48
N THR A 21 -2.98 -23.23 9.69
CA THR A 21 -4.29 -22.65 9.37
C THR A 21 -5.26 -22.66 10.55
N SER A 22 -4.97 -23.37 11.63
CA SER A 22 -5.86 -23.45 12.78
C SER A 22 -5.82 -22.20 13.69
N ASN A 23 -4.70 -21.44 13.64
CA ASN A 23 -4.47 -20.29 14.53
C ASN A 23 -3.63 -19.17 13.93
N GLY A 24 -3.17 -19.29 12.68
CA GLY A 24 -2.33 -18.30 12.02
C GLY A 24 -0.88 -18.23 12.55
N GLU A 25 -0.44 -19.23 13.35
CA GLU A 25 0.92 -19.28 13.85
C GLU A 25 1.92 -19.49 12.71
N MET A 26 2.95 -18.64 12.66
CA MET A 26 4.02 -18.74 11.68
C MET A 26 4.99 -19.86 12.08
N ILE A 27 5.05 -20.91 11.25
CA ILE A 27 5.89 -22.09 11.47
C ILE A 27 7.31 -21.88 10.93
N SER A 28 7.43 -21.20 9.79
CA SER A 28 8.72 -20.88 9.16
C SER A 28 8.55 -19.63 8.30
N SER A 29 9.65 -18.91 8.11
CA SER A 29 9.70 -17.70 7.29
C SER A 29 11.01 -17.59 6.52
N TYR A 30 10.93 -16.94 5.37
CA TYR A 30 12.07 -16.58 4.53
C TYR A 30 11.91 -15.14 4.07
N GLU A 31 12.98 -14.37 4.10
CA GLU A 31 13.02 -13.02 3.56
C GLU A 31 14.25 -12.84 2.70
N GLU A 32 14.09 -12.26 1.52
CA GLU A 32 15.17 -12.00 0.59
C GLU A 32 15.07 -10.56 0.08
N THR A 33 16.15 -9.82 0.25
CA THR A 33 16.32 -8.49 -0.36
C THR A 33 16.56 -8.68 -1.86
N TYR A 34 15.89 -7.90 -2.69
CA TYR A 34 16.04 -7.98 -4.15
C TYR A 34 17.47 -7.66 -4.57
N GLU A 35 18.07 -8.52 -5.39
CA GLU A 35 19.44 -8.36 -5.85
C GLU A 35 19.66 -7.04 -6.59
N HIS A 36 18.71 -6.68 -7.49
CA HIS A 36 18.78 -5.44 -8.26
C HIS A 36 18.15 -4.25 -7.51
N GLY A 37 17.35 -4.51 -6.46
CA GLY A 37 16.66 -3.49 -5.68
C GLY A 37 15.75 -2.60 -6.51
N THR A 38 15.71 -1.30 -6.15
CA THR A 38 15.02 -0.28 -6.96
C THR A 38 16.03 0.40 -7.88
N ILE A 39 15.82 0.32 -9.19
CA ILE A 39 16.63 0.98 -10.22
C ILE A 39 16.08 2.41 -10.40
N ALA A 40 16.83 3.42 -9.95
CA ALA A 40 16.35 4.80 -9.87
C ALA A 40 17.32 5.88 -10.41
N GLU A 41 18.62 5.57 -10.51
CA GLU A 41 19.61 6.53 -10.96
C GLU A 41 20.24 6.11 -12.28
N THR A 42 20.61 4.84 -12.37
CA THR A 42 21.26 4.28 -13.56
C THR A 42 20.73 2.90 -13.88
N LEU A 43 20.65 2.58 -15.16
CA LEU A 43 20.37 1.25 -15.68
C LEU A 43 21.60 0.80 -16.50
N ASN A 44 22.27 -0.25 -16.05
CA ASN A 44 23.49 -0.79 -16.68
C ASN A 44 24.57 0.28 -16.95
N GLY A 45 24.69 1.28 -16.05
CA GLY A 45 25.67 2.36 -16.13
C GLY A 45 25.24 3.58 -16.95
N GLU A 46 24.06 3.56 -17.53
CA GLU A 46 23.46 4.72 -18.22
C GLU A 46 22.46 5.42 -17.29
N ALA A 47 22.47 6.75 -17.26
CA ALA A 47 21.55 7.53 -16.42
C ALA A 47 20.11 7.40 -16.95
N ILE A 48 19.16 7.23 -16.03
CA ILE A 48 17.71 7.25 -16.32
C ILE A 48 17.06 8.51 -15.75
N PRO A 49 15.87 8.92 -16.22
CA PRO A 49 15.14 10.07 -15.68
C PRO A 49 14.93 9.96 -14.16
N ARG A 50 15.01 11.10 -13.45
CA ARG A 50 14.94 11.14 -11.97
C ARG A 50 13.61 10.64 -11.37
N ASN A 51 12.54 10.70 -12.16
CA ASN A 51 11.20 10.25 -11.78
C ASN A 51 10.93 8.78 -12.16
N TYR A 52 11.94 8.07 -12.69
CA TYR A 52 11.84 6.65 -12.99
C TYR A 52 12.25 5.81 -11.79
N PHE A 53 11.39 4.86 -11.44
CA PHE A 53 11.64 3.85 -10.42
C PHE A 53 11.24 2.50 -10.99
N LEU A 54 12.25 1.67 -11.26
CA LEU A 54 12.09 0.41 -11.97
C LEU A 54 12.52 -0.76 -11.09
N GLN A 55 12.07 -1.96 -11.45
CA GLN A 55 12.52 -3.20 -10.83
C GLN A 55 12.79 -4.28 -11.88
N ASN A 56 13.55 -5.30 -11.49
CA ASN A 56 13.81 -6.48 -12.28
C ASN A 56 12.85 -7.60 -11.86
N ALA A 57 12.06 -8.14 -12.79
CA ALA A 57 11.11 -9.21 -12.49
C ALA A 57 11.79 -10.54 -12.08
N ASP A 58 13.08 -10.73 -12.38
CA ASP A 58 13.81 -11.92 -11.97
C ASP A 58 13.97 -12.01 -10.46
N ASP A 59 14.06 -10.86 -9.75
CA ASP A 59 14.10 -10.81 -8.29
C ASP A 59 12.86 -11.44 -7.66
N TYR A 60 11.70 -11.25 -8.28
CA TYR A 60 10.45 -11.84 -7.79
C TYR A 60 10.43 -13.36 -7.91
N LEU A 61 11.01 -13.87 -9.01
CA LEU A 61 11.09 -15.33 -9.23
C LEU A 61 12.09 -15.99 -8.27
N HIS A 62 13.19 -15.30 -7.95
CA HIS A 62 14.14 -15.77 -6.93
C HIS A 62 13.45 -15.92 -5.57
N VAL A 63 12.70 -14.90 -5.13
CA VAL A 63 11.91 -14.96 -3.88
C VAL A 63 10.91 -16.11 -3.94
N LEU A 64 10.17 -16.25 -5.05
CA LEU A 64 9.18 -17.30 -5.23
C LEU A 64 9.78 -18.68 -5.06
N GLU A 65 10.81 -18.99 -5.86
CA GLU A 65 11.37 -20.32 -5.94
C GLU A 65 12.15 -20.72 -4.70
N ASN A 66 13.02 -19.82 -4.21
CA ASN A 66 13.87 -20.06 -3.04
C ASN A 66 13.06 -19.99 -1.75
N GLY A 67 12.17 -19.01 -1.61
CA GLY A 67 11.41 -18.81 -0.38
C GLY A 67 10.43 -19.94 -0.10
N VAL A 68 9.65 -20.37 -1.09
CA VAL A 68 8.73 -21.50 -0.92
C VAL A 68 9.49 -22.79 -0.62
N LYS A 69 10.60 -23.03 -1.32
CA LYS A 69 11.47 -24.19 -1.05
C LYS A 69 12.00 -24.15 0.39
N HIS A 70 12.52 -23.00 0.82
CA HIS A 70 13.11 -22.82 2.16
C HIS A 70 12.08 -23.11 3.27
N VAL A 71 10.90 -22.49 3.24
CA VAL A 71 9.91 -22.68 4.31
C VAL A 71 9.38 -24.10 4.37
N LEU A 72 9.31 -24.81 3.26
CA LEU A 72 8.93 -26.22 3.22
C LEU A 72 10.02 -27.16 3.76
N GLU A 73 11.29 -26.86 3.51
CA GLU A 73 12.42 -27.67 3.99
C GLU A 73 12.70 -27.43 5.48
N GLU A 74 12.66 -26.16 5.92
CA GLU A 74 12.91 -25.78 7.32
C GLU A 74 11.83 -26.29 8.26
N SER A 75 10.56 -26.10 7.89
CA SER A 75 9.42 -26.49 8.73
C SER A 75 9.24 -27.98 8.88
N LYS A 76 9.73 -28.78 7.92
CA LYS A 76 9.59 -30.25 7.88
C LYS A 76 8.14 -30.74 7.95
N VAL A 77 7.17 -29.90 7.58
CA VAL A 77 5.77 -30.29 7.54
C VAL A 77 5.51 -31.32 6.45
N ASN A 78 4.44 -32.10 6.61
CA ASN A 78 4.00 -32.97 5.53
C ASN A 78 3.43 -32.12 4.38
N LYS A 79 4.07 -32.12 3.22
CA LYS A 79 3.70 -31.32 2.06
C LYS A 79 2.28 -31.62 1.54
N ASN A 80 1.73 -32.80 1.85
CA ASN A 80 0.33 -33.14 1.54
C ASN A 80 -0.68 -32.36 2.40
N ASP A 81 -0.22 -31.72 3.49
CA ASP A 81 -1.08 -30.93 4.38
C ASP A 81 -1.05 -29.43 4.03
N VAL A 82 -0.29 -29.01 3.01
CA VAL A 82 -0.34 -27.67 2.43
C VAL A 82 -1.60 -27.57 1.58
N LEU A 83 -2.48 -26.62 1.92
CA LEU A 83 -3.79 -26.44 1.29
C LEU A 83 -3.74 -25.44 0.14
N GLY A 84 -3.03 -24.33 0.30
CA GLY A 84 -3.01 -23.27 -0.68
C GLY A 84 -1.85 -22.30 -0.51
N ILE A 85 -1.68 -21.46 -1.53
CA ILE A 85 -0.69 -20.38 -1.61
C ILE A 85 -1.44 -19.10 -1.92
N GLY A 86 -1.21 -18.07 -1.12
CA GLY A 86 -1.68 -16.72 -1.38
C GLY A 86 -0.54 -15.77 -1.67
N VAL A 87 -0.83 -14.74 -2.45
CA VAL A 87 0.16 -13.76 -2.91
C VAL A 87 -0.36 -12.37 -2.60
N ASP A 88 0.48 -11.54 -2.01
CA ASP A 88 0.29 -10.10 -2.06
C ASP A 88 1.49 -9.41 -2.71
N PHE A 89 1.23 -8.20 -3.18
CA PHE A 89 2.21 -7.43 -3.93
C PHE A 89 1.97 -5.93 -3.77
N THR A 90 3.02 -5.11 -3.86
CA THR A 90 2.87 -3.65 -4.00
C THR A 90 1.96 -3.33 -5.18
N SER A 91 1.01 -2.43 -4.98
CA SER A 91 0.10 -1.98 -6.05
C SER A 91 0.85 -1.22 -7.15
N CYS A 92 0.23 -1.06 -8.30
CA CYS A 92 0.76 -0.24 -9.41
C CYS A 92 2.16 -0.65 -9.89
N THR A 93 2.58 -1.87 -9.63
CA THR A 93 3.86 -2.43 -10.09
C THR A 93 3.60 -3.21 -11.38
N ILE A 94 3.88 -2.57 -12.52
CA ILE A 94 3.41 -3.01 -13.83
C ILE A 94 4.50 -3.75 -14.59
N VAL A 95 4.19 -4.96 -15.07
CA VAL A 95 5.05 -5.81 -15.88
C VAL A 95 4.58 -5.80 -17.33
N PHE A 96 5.53 -5.70 -18.24
CA PHE A 96 5.33 -5.79 -19.70
C PHE A 96 5.93 -7.09 -20.21
N LEU A 97 5.08 -7.95 -20.79
CA LEU A 97 5.42 -9.31 -21.19
C LEU A 97 5.32 -9.50 -22.71
N ASP A 98 6.19 -10.31 -23.26
CA ASP A 98 6.13 -10.72 -24.67
C ASP A 98 5.10 -11.84 -24.92
N GLU A 99 5.06 -12.37 -26.14
CA GLU A 99 4.15 -13.45 -26.55
C GLU A 99 4.38 -14.79 -25.82
N ASN A 100 5.57 -14.98 -25.25
CA ASN A 100 5.94 -16.16 -24.47
C ASN A 100 5.68 -15.99 -22.98
N PHE A 101 5.04 -14.88 -22.59
CA PHE A 101 4.79 -14.50 -21.19
C PHE A 101 6.08 -14.19 -20.41
N GLU A 102 7.15 -13.76 -21.12
CA GLU A 102 8.43 -13.39 -20.56
C GLU A 102 8.57 -11.87 -20.44
N PRO A 103 9.15 -11.37 -19.33
CA PRO A 103 9.42 -9.92 -19.17
C PRO A 103 10.32 -9.37 -20.26
N LEU A 104 9.99 -8.23 -20.83
CA LEU A 104 10.71 -7.65 -21.98
C LEU A 104 12.19 -7.43 -21.71
N HIS A 105 12.60 -7.08 -20.49
CA HIS A 105 14.00 -6.81 -20.13
C HIS A 105 14.91 -8.04 -20.30
N ARG A 106 14.35 -9.27 -20.35
CA ARG A 106 15.11 -10.50 -20.62
C ARG A 106 15.64 -10.59 -22.05
N GLN A 107 15.08 -9.81 -22.96
CA GLN A 107 15.58 -9.76 -24.34
C GLN A 107 16.89 -8.95 -24.38
N ASP A 108 17.98 -9.55 -24.86
CA ASP A 108 19.32 -8.91 -24.91
C ASP A 108 19.33 -7.54 -25.57
N SER A 109 18.48 -7.32 -26.57
CA SER A 109 18.35 -6.06 -27.29
C SER A 109 17.68 -4.96 -26.46
N LEU A 110 17.00 -5.29 -25.35
CA LEU A 110 16.17 -4.40 -24.54
C LEU A 110 16.73 -4.17 -23.12
N LYS A 111 17.81 -4.86 -22.75
CA LYS A 111 18.37 -4.78 -21.39
C LYS A 111 18.82 -3.37 -20.93
N ASN A 112 19.08 -2.45 -21.86
CA ASN A 112 19.42 -1.05 -21.58
C ASN A 112 18.24 -0.09 -21.79
N ASN A 113 17.05 -0.61 -22.15
CA ASN A 113 15.89 0.24 -22.31
C ASN A 113 15.05 0.26 -21.00
N PRO A 114 14.90 1.43 -20.33
CA PRO A 114 14.17 1.52 -19.07
C PRO A 114 12.70 1.10 -19.18
N HIS A 115 12.06 1.29 -20.35
CA HIS A 115 10.67 0.90 -20.55
C HIS A 115 10.47 -0.62 -20.67
N ALA A 116 11.54 -1.42 -20.80
CA ALA A 116 11.46 -2.87 -20.78
C ALA A 116 11.37 -3.46 -19.37
N TYR A 117 11.67 -2.68 -18.35
CA TYR A 117 11.65 -3.08 -16.94
C TYR A 117 10.29 -2.86 -16.29
N VAL A 118 10.11 -3.50 -15.14
CA VAL A 118 8.93 -3.32 -14.31
C VAL A 118 8.85 -1.88 -13.83
N LYS A 119 7.74 -1.21 -14.04
CA LYS A 119 7.48 0.14 -13.50
C LYS A 119 6.91 0.02 -12.10
N LEU A 120 7.71 0.35 -11.08
CA LEU A 120 7.34 0.25 -9.66
C LEU A 120 6.20 1.23 -9.31
N TRP A 121 5.50 1.02 -8.21
CA TRP A 121 4.41 1.88 -7.74
C TRP A 121 4.82 3.36 -7.63
N LYS A 122 6.03 3.67 -7.17
CA LYS A 122 6.56 5.04 -7.05
C LYS A 122 7.19 5.60 -8.33
N HIS A 123 6.97 4.95 -9.49
CA HIS A 123 7.39 5.48 -10.78
C HIS A 123 6.45 6.62 -11.19
N HIS A 124 7.01 7.82 -11.37
CA HIS A 124 6.27 9.04 -11.70
C HIS A 124 6.54 9.56 -13.12
N GLY A 125 7.13 8.73 -13.98
CA GLY A 125 7.36 9.06 -15.39
C GLY A 125 6.09 9.43 -16.15
N ALA A 126 4.98 8.83 -15.78
CA ALA A 126 3.67 9.00 -16.42
C ALA A 126 2.85 10.21 -15.90
N GLN A 127 3.51 11.28 -15.41
CA GLN A 127 2.78 12.43 -14.82
C GLN A 127 1.99 13.22 -15.87
N ASP A 128 2.56 13.40 -17.07
CA ASP A 128 1.89 14.13 -18.16
C ASP A 128 0.65 13.36 -18.63
N GLU A 129 0.70 12.04 -18.69
CA GLU A 129 -0.40 11.15 -19.03
C GLU A 129 -1.51 11.17 -17.98
N ALA A 130 -1.14 11.19 -16.70
CA ALA A 130 -2.11 11.34 -15.62
C ALA A 130 -2.85 12.68 -15.70
N THR A 131 -2.13 13.76 -15.98
CA THR A 131 -2.70 15.09 -16.21
C THR A 131 -3.64 15.10 -17.42
N GLN A 132 -3.22 14.49 -18.54
CA GLN A 132 -4.05 14.33 -19.74
C GLN A 132 -5.38 13.62 -19.43
N MET A 133 -5.34 12.57 -18.59
CA MET A 133 -6.54 11.83 -18.19
C MET A 133 -7.48 12.68 -17.33
N VAL A 134 -6.96 13.47 -16.39
CA VAL A 134 -7.77 14.40 -15.57
C VAL A 134 -8.46 15.44 -16.48
N GLU A 135 -7.70 16.08 -17.37
CA GLU A 135 -8.26 17.05 -18.33
C GLU A 135 -9.35 16.46 -19.26
N ALA A 136 -9.15 15.21 -19.70
CA ALA A 136 -10.16 14.51 -20.50
C ALA A 136 -11.44 14.24 -19.69
N SER A 137 -11.30 13.87 -18.41
CA SER A 137 -12.43 13.67 -17.49
C SER A 137 -13.24 14.95 -17.29
N GLU A 138 -12.59 16.08 -17.08
CA GLU A 138 -13.24 17.39 -16.92
C GLU A 138 -14.07 17.80 -18.16
N LYS A 139 -13.53 17.54 -19.35
CA LYS A 139 -14.19 17.84 -20.63
C LYS A 139 -15.44 16.97 -20.89
N THR A 140 -15.50 15.79 -20.31
CA THR A 140 -16.58 14.81 -20.58
C THR A 140 -17.66 14.78 -19.50
N SER A 141 -17.53 15.53 -18.41
CA SER A 141 -18.41 15.47 -17.22
C SER A 141 -18.55 14.04 -16.68
N ASN A 142 -17.49 13.28 -16.71
CA ASN A 142 -17.50 11.85 -16.40
C ASN A 142 -17.50 11.63 -14.88
N GLN A 143 -18.68 11.42 -14.29
CA GLN A 143 -18.89 11.17 -12.85
C GLN A 143 -18.23 9.87 -12.36
N TRP A 144 -17.79 9.01 -13.26
CA TRP A 144 -17.14 7.76 -12.92
C TRP A 144 -15.82 7.97 -12.15
N LEU A 145 -15.05 9.02 -12.47
CA LEU A 145 -13.82 9.34 -11.75
C LEU A 145 -14.08 9.70 -10.26
N ASP A 146 -15.30 10.04 -9.89
CA ASP A 146 -15.68 10.34 -8.51
C ASP A 146 -15.47 9.12 -7.58
N TYR A 147 -15.57 7.91 -8.11
CA TYR A 147 -15.25 6.67 -7.36
C TYR A 147 -13.75 6.42 -7.19
N TYR A 148 -12.92 7.23 -7.84
CA TYR A 148 -11.45 7.23 -7.73
C TYR A 148 -10.92 8.53 -7.10
N GLY A 149 -11.78 9.24 -6.35
CA GLY A 149 -11.42 10.49 -5.67
C GLY A 149 -11.32 11.70 -6.60
N SER A 150 -11.91 11.62 -7.81
CA SER A 150 -11.90 12.67 -8.86
C SER A 150 -10.49 13.03 -9.34
N SER A 151 -9.54 12.08 -9.25
CA SER A 151 -8.13 12.28 -9.62
C SER A 151 -7.56 11.06 -10.32
N VAL A 152 -6.46 11.25 -11.06
CA VAL A 152 -5.66 10.19 -11.66
C VAL A 152 -4.21 10.37 -11.19
N ASN A 153 -3.61 9.28 -10.70
CA ASN A 153 -2.23 9.31 -10.24
C ASN A 153 -1.30 8.69 -11.31
N SER A 154 -0.14 9.31 -11.54
CA SER A 154 0.92 8.82 -12.42
C SER A 154 1.43 7.41 -12.05
N GLU A 155 1.21 7.00 -10.80
CA GLU A 155 1.57 5.65 -10.33
C GLU A 155 0.71 4.54 -10.96
N TRP A 156 -0.50 4.84 -11.48
CA TRP A 156 -1.48 3.85 -11.89
C TRP A 156 -1.17 3.22 -13.25
N MET A 157 -1.84 2.09 -13.53
CA MET A 157 -1.56 1.27 -14.72
C MET A 157 -1.78 2.01 -16.04
N ILE A 158 -2.91 2.70 -16.21
CA ILE A 158 -3.27 3.32 -17.49
C ILE A 158 -2.34 4.48 -17.86
N PRO A 159 -1.98 5.42 -16.97
CA PRO A 159 -0.94 6.41 -17.27
C PRO A 159 0.38 5.78 -17.71
N LYS A 160 0.85 4.71 -17.05
CA LYS A 160 2.09 4.00 -17.42
C LYS A 160 2.02 3.32 -18.79
N ILE A 161 0.84 2.90 -19.21
CA ILE A 161 0.63 2.37 -20.57
C ILE A 161 0.74 3.51 -21.60
N LEU A 162 0.15 4.66 -21.32
CA LEU A 162 0.23 5.84 -22.18
C LEU A 162 1.67 6.36 -22.29
N GLU A 163 2.40 6.44 -21.16
CA GLU A 163 3.83 6.77 -21.15
C GLU A 163 4.62 5.84 -22.08
N MET A 164 4.44 4.52 -21.96
CA MET A 164 5.10 3.57 -22.85
C MET A 164 4.71 3.79 -24.32
N LYS A 165 3.44 4.13 -24.59
CA LYS A 165 2.98 4.45 -25.94
C LYS A 165 3.67 5.68 -26.51
N HIS A 166 3.87 6.71 -25.70
CA HIS A 166 4.47 7.99 -26.16
C HIS A 166 5.99 7.89 -26.29
N GLU A 167 6.64 7.25 -25.32
CA GLU A 167 8.11 7.26 -25.23
C GLU A 167 8.77 6.04 -25.87
N ALA A 168 8.08 4.89 -25.95
CA ALA A 168 8.61 3.64 -26.47
C ALA A 168 7.56 2.82 -27.24
N PRO A 169 6.95 3.39 -28.29
CA PRO A 169 5.85 2.72 -29.03
C PRO A 169 6.27 1.37 -29.64
N GLU A 170 7.53 1.22 -30.03
CA GLU A 170 8.05 -0.03 -30.56
C GLU A 170 8.12 -1.14 -29.49
N LEU A 171 8.28 -0.80 -28.21
CA LEU A 171 8.19 -1.77 -27.13
C LEU A 171 6.74 -2.13 -26.83
N LEU A 172 5.83 -1.17 -26.90
CA LEU A 172 4.41 -1.44 -26.76
C LEU A 172 3.91 -2.41 -27.84
N GLU A 173 4.39 -2.31 -29.09
CA GLU A 173 4.10 -3.26 -30.16
C GLU A 173 4.60 -4.67 -29.85
N ARG A 174 5.77 -4.82 -29.20
CA ARG A 174 6.32 -6.12 -28.79
C ARG A 174 5.65 -6.70 -27.54
N THR A 175 4.92 -5.88 -26.80
CA THR A 175 4.23 -6.31 -25.59
C THR A 175 2.94 -7.05 -25.96
N SER A 176 2.78 -8.25 -25.45
CA SER A 176 1.56 -9.06 -25.61
C SER A 176 0.65 -8.99 -24.39
N ASN A 177 1.22 -8.84 -23.19
CA ASN A 177 0.46 -8.72 -21.96
C ASN A 177 1.01 -7.59 -21.08
N ILE A 178 0.11 -6.81 -20.50
CA ILE A 178 0.40 -5.76 -19.49
C ILE A 178 -0.43 -6.09 -18.27
N MET A 179 0.22 -6.20 -17.12
CA MET A 179 -0.46 -6.57 -15.88
C MET A 179 0.27 -6.09 -14.62
N GLU A 180 -0.42 -6.11 -13.51
CA GLU A 180 0.18 -5.98 -12.19
C GLU A 180 1.16 -7.14 -11.95
N ALA A 181 2.27 -6.89 -11.25
CA ALA A 181 3.26 -7.91 -10.94
C ALA A 181 2.69 -9.06 -10.09
N GLY A 182 1.71 -8.76 -9.22
CA GLY A 182 0.99 -9.78 -8.48
C GLY A 182 0.17 -10.72 -9.37
N ASP A 183 -0.47 -10.19 -10.42
CA ASP A 183 -1.15 -11.01 -11.44
C ASP A 183 -0.15 -11.88 -12.23
N TYR A 184 1.04 -11.34 -12.52
CA TYR A 184 2.11 -12.09 -13.17
C TYR A 184 2.51 -13.31 -12.33
N ILE A 185 2.79 -13.13 -11.03
CA ILE A 185 3.13 -14.25 -10.13
C ILE A 185 1.99 -15.26 -10.03
N THR A 186 0.74 -14.80 -9.85
CA THR A 186 -0.43 -15.70 -9.79
C THR A 186 -0.63 -16.44 -11.10
N SER A 187 -0.41 -15.77 -12.24
CA SER A 187 -0.50 -16.39 -13.56
C SER A 187 0.56 -17.49 -13.77
N LEU A 188 1.78 -17.26 -13.30
CA LEU A 188 2.83 -18.29 -13.34
C LEU A 188 2.49 -19.48 -12.45
N LEU A 189 2.03 -19.22 -11.22
CA LEU A 189 1.66 -20.26 -10.25
C LEU A 189 0.52 -21.15 -10.74
N THR A 190 -0.37 -20.62 -11.60
CA THR A 190 -1.55 -21.36 -12.11
C THR A 190 -1.40 -21.80 -13.57
N ASN A 191 -0.38 -21.30 -14.28
CA ASN A 191 -0.25 -21.40 -15.73
C ASN A 191 -1.51 -20.89 -16.47
N LYS A 192 -2.10 -19.77 -15.98
CA LYS A 192 -3.28 -19.12 -16.56
C LYS A 192 -3.06 -17.62 -16.63
N ASN A 193 -3.41 -16.98 -17.73
CA ASN A 193 -3.44 -15.53 -17.83
C ASN A 193 -4.71 -15.00 -17.17
N ILE A 194 -4.62 -14.41 -16.00
CA ILE A 194 -5.75 -13.92 -15.18
C ILE A 194 -5.46 -12.55 -14.57
N ARG A 195 -6.50 -11.93 -14.06
CA ARG A 195 -6.41 -10.65 -13.29
C ARG A 195 -7.12 -10.80 -11.96
N SER A 196 -6.58 -10.15 -10.94
CA SER A 196 -7.26 -9.98 -9.66
C SER A 196 -8.18 -8.77 -9.69
N ASN A 197 -9.44 -8.91 -9.24
CA ASN A 197 -10.35 -7.79 -9.08
C ASN A 197 -9.79 -6.72 -8.13
N CYS A 198 -8.94 -7.08 -7.17
CA CYS A 198 -8.29 -6.12 -6.28
C CYS A 198 -7.37 -5.18 -7.05
N GLY A 199 -6.38 -5.70 -7.79
CA GLY A 199 -5.41 -4.87 -8.53
C GLY A 199 -6.05 -4.01 -9.60
N ILE A 200 -6.76 -4.62 -10.55
CA ILE A 200 -7.34 -3.87 -11.66
C ILE A 200 -8.50 -2.96 -11.24
N GLY A 201 -9.23 -3.31 -10.17
CA GLY A 201 -10.32 -2.48 -9.65
C GLY A 201 -9.81 -1.18 -9.05
N PHE A 202 -8.72 -1.25 -8.23
CA PHE A 202 -8.15 -0.05 -7.60
C PHE A 202 -7.29 0.80 -8.55
N LYS A 203 -6.55 0.17 -9.47
CA LYS A 203 -5.46 0.85 -10.18
C LYS A 203 -5.56 0.77 -11.71
N GLY A 204 -6.48 -0.08 -12.23
CA GLY A 204 -6.66 -0.29 -13.68
C GLY A 204 -7.94 0.30 -14.25
N PHE A 205 -8.76 0.98 -13.44
CA PHE A 205 -10.04 1.53 -13.88
C PHE A 205 -11.02 0.48 -14.42
N TRP A 206 -11.12 -0.62 -13.71
CA TRP A 206 -12.05 -1.70 -14.00
C TRP A 206 -13.14 -1.79 -12.91
N ASP A 207 -14.37 -2.02 -13.30
CA ASP A 207 -15.45 -2.38 -12.39
C ASP A 207 -16.17 -3.67 -12.84
N GLU A 208 -16.81 -4.37 -11.90
CA GLU A 208 -17.45 -5.65 -12.14
C GLU A 208 -18.63 -5.58 -13.12
N VAL A 209 -19.32 -4.44 -13.20
CA VAL A 209 -20.55 -4.27 -14.01
C VAL A 209 -20.21 -3.90 -15.45
N ASN A 210 -19.25 -2.98 -15.64
CA ASN A 210 -18.96 -2.36 -16.92
C ASN A 210 -17.63 -2.82 -17.53
N GLY A 211 -16.78 -3.53 -16.74
CA GLY A 211 -15.42 -3.83 -17.16
C GLY A 211 -14.53 -2.59 -17.16
N PHE A 212 -13.60 -2.51 -18.11
CA PHE A 212 -12.80 -1.32 -18.34
C PHE A 212 -13.65 -0.20 -18.96
N ASN A 213 -13.43 1.05 -18.57
CA ASN A 213 -14.17 2.20 -19.10
C ASN A 213 -13.63 2.65 -20.47
N TYR A 214 -13.92 1.89 -21.51
CA TYR A 214 -13.46 2.16 -22.88
C TYR A 214 -13.92 3.51 -23.44
N ASP A 215 -15.15 3.95 -23.11
CA ASP A 215 -15.66 5.24 -23.55
C ASP A 215 -14.82 6.40 -22.99
N PHE A 216 -14.40 6.29 -21.73
CA PHE A 216 -13.48 7.26 -21.14
C PHE A 216 -12.08 7.16 -21.78
N PHE A 217 -11.56 5.97 -21.96
CA PHE A 217 -10.25 5.79 -22.58
C PHE A 217 -10.19 6.36 -24.00
N GLU A 218 -11.25 6.22 -24.79
CA GLU A 218 -11.34 6.82 -26.13
C GLU A 218 -11.28 8.36 -26.10
N THR A 219 -11.81 9.00 -25.03
CA THR A 219 -11.71 10.46 -24.88
C THR A 219 -10.31 10.93 -24.51
N VAL A 220 -9.51 10.07 -23.87
CA VAL A 220 -8.11 10.34 -23.53
C VAL A 220 -7.22 10.14 -24.75
N ASP A 221 -7.34 9.00 -25.40
CA ASP A 221 -6.62 8.63 -26.61
C ASP A 221 -7.40 7.58 -27.42
N THR A 222 -7.61 7.84 -28.70
CA THR A 222 -8.46 7.01 -29.58
C THR A 222 -7.96 5.58 -29.78
N THR A 223 -6.69 5.31 -29.49
CA THR A 223 -6.10 3.97 -29.62
C THR A 223 -6.03 3.21 -28.29
N LEU A 224 -6.19 3.91 -27.16
CA LEU A 224 -6.09 3.32 -25.83
C LEU A 224 -7.10 2.18 -25.58
N PRO A 225 -8.38 2.27 -26.00
CA PRO A 225 -9.32 1.17 -25.87
C PRO A 225 -8.82 -0.14 -26.51
N ALA A 226 -8.22 -0.06 -27.70
CA ALA A 226 -7.69 -1.22 -28.40
C ALA A 226 -6.47 -1.82 -27.66
N ILE A 227 -5.57 -0.97 -27.17
CA ILE A 227 -4.39 -1.40 -26.40
C ILE A 227 -4.83 -2.13 -25.11
N VAL A 228 -5.75 -1.54 -24.33
CA VAL A 228 -6.24 -2.15 -23.09
C VAL A 228 -6.95 -3.47 -23.37
N LYS A 229 -7.81 -3.50 -24.39
CA LYS A 229 -8.53 -4.72 -24.77
C LYS A 229 -7.61 -5.85 -25.22
N GLU A 230 -6.59 -5.54 -26.01
CA GLU A 230 -5.67 -6.54 -26.55
C GLU A 230 -4.66 -7.03 -25.51
N LYS A 231 -4.15 -6.12 -24.65
CA LYS A 231 -2.97 -6.39 -23.83
C LYS A 231 -3.25 -6.50 -22.33
N CYS A 232 -4.38 -5.94 -21.84
CA CYS A 232 -4.69 -5.92 -20.40
C CYS A 232 -5.85 -6.85 -20.03
N GLU A 233 -6.82 -7.06 -20.95
CA GLU A 233 -7.97 -7.92 -20.66
C GLU A 233 -7.56 -9.38 -20.46
N ALA A 234 -8.12 -9.99 -19.42
CA ALA A 234 -8.08 -11.42 -19.16
C ALA A 234 -9.23 -11.77 -18.19
N PRO A 235 -9.55 -13.06 -18.00
CA PRO A 235 -10.50 -13.46 -16.98
C PRO A 235 -10.14 -12.90 -15.61
N VAL A 236 -11.13 -12.26 -14.96
CA VAL A 236 -10.98 -11.70 -13.62
C VAL A 236 -11.37 -12.73 -12.58
N VAL A 237 -10.55 -12.89 -11.56
CA VAL A 237 -10.79 -13.75 -10.40
C VAL A 237 -10.99 -12.87 -9.18
N HIS A 238 -12.08 -13.11 -8.44
CA HIS A 238 -12.41 -12.33 -7.26
C HIS A 238 -11.69 -12.84 -6.02
N ILE A 239 -11.38 -11.92 -5.11
CA ILE A 239 -10.84 -12.28 -3.81
C ILE A 239 -11.81 -13.23 -3.09
N GLY A 240 -11.28 -14.33 -2.55
CA GLY A 240 -12.05 -15.42 -1.96
C GLY A 240 -12.33 -16.58 -2.90
N GLU A 241 -12.10 -16.41 -4.21
CA GLU A 241 -12.19 -17.48 -5.21
C GLU A 241 -10.81 -18.05 -5.53
N SER A 242 -10.76 -19.30 -5.99
CA SER A 242 -9.51 -19.91 -6.43
C SER A 242 -9.14 -19.48 -7.85
N ALA A 243 -7.92 -19.00 -8.03
CA ALA A 243 -7.32 -18.76 -9.34
C ALA A 243 -7.01 -20.06 -10.11
N GLY A 244 -6.84 -21.16 -9.39
CA GLY A 244 -6.60 -22.49 -9.94
C GLY A 244 -5.69 -23.35 -9.08
N ASN A 245 -5.39 -24.54 -9.60
CA ASN A 245 -4.44 -25.44 -8.98
C ASN A 245 -3.00 -24.97 -9.27
N LEU A 246 -2.08 -25.37 -8.40
CA LEU A 246 -0.65 -25.15 -8.60
C LEU A 246 -0.18 -25.74 -9.94
N ALA A 247 0.55 -24.98 -10.73
CA ALA A 247 1.08 -25.39 -12.02
C ALA A 247 2.10 -26.54 -11.88
N VAL A 248 2.13 -27.44 -12.87
CA VAL A 248 2.97 -28.67 -12.86
C VAL A 248 4.44 -28.36 -12.60
N TYR A 249 4.97 -27.26 -13.16
CA TYR A 249 6.36 -26.85 -12.92
C TYR A 249 6.65 -26.69 -11.44
N TYR A 250 5.83 -25.93 -10.71
CA TYR A 250 6.00 -25.67 -9.29
C TYR A 250 5.64 -26.88 -8.42
N GLN A 251 4.69 -27.73 -8.84
CA GLN A 251 4.44 -29.01 -8.17
C GLN A 251 5.73 -29.85 -8.12
N GLN A 252 6.44 -29.94 -9.23
CA GLN A 252 7.70 -30.69 -9.33
C GLN A 252 8.84 -30.02 -8.58
N LEU A 253 8.98 -28.69 -8.72
CA LEU A 253 10.04 -27.92 -8.09
C LEU A 253 10.00 -28.03 -6.56
N TRP A 254 8.81 -27.94 -5.98
CA TRP A 254 8.62 -27.94 -4.53
C TRP A 254 8.17 -29.30 -3.94
N ASN A 255 7.88 -30.26 -4.81
CA ASN A 255 7.27 -31.54 -4.46
C ASN A 255 5.96 -31.35 -3.66
N LEU A 256 5.10 -30.45 -4.14
CA LEU A 256 3.76 -30.18 -3.62
C LEU A 256 2.69 -30.92 -4.44
N PRO A 257 1.56 -31.32 -3.83
CA PRO A 257 0.50 -32.02 -4.56
C PRO A 257 -0.30 -31.07 -5.46
N GLU A 258 -0.86 -31.61 -6.54
CA GLU A 258 -1.71 -30.88 -7.50
C GLU A 258 -2.90 -30.16 -6.85
N LYS A 259 -3.41 -30.67 -5.74
CA LYS A 259 -4.57 -30.12 -5.02
C LYS A 259 -4.34 -28.74 -4.40
N VAL A 260 -3.08 -28.28 -4.29
CA VAL A 260 -2.77 -26.97 -3.71
C VAL A 260 -3.41 -25.86 -4.55
N GLN A 261 -4.24 -25.05 -3.92
CA GLN A 261 -4.97 -23.97 -4.57
C GLN A 261 -4.19 -22.67 -4.51
N ILE A 262 -4.33 -21.85 -5.54
CA ILE A 262 -3.71 -20.53 -5.61
C ILE A 262 -4.78 -19.46 -5.52
N SER A 263 -4.58 -18.45 -4.66
CA SER A 263 -5.46 -17.27 -4.63
C SER A 263 -5.13 -16.30 -5.76
N PRO A 264 -6.08 -15.46 -6.22
CA PRO A 264 -5.70 -14.23 -6.91
C PRO A 264 -4.84 -13.39 -5.97
N TYR A 265 -3.96 -12.55 -6.53
CA TYR A 265 -3.15 -11.67 -5.70
C TYR A 265 -4.01 -10.55 -5.07
N MET A 266 -3.57 -10.06 -3.93
CA MET A 266 -4.12 -8.87 -3.28
C MET A 266 -3.03 -7.80 -3.16
N ILE A 267 -3.40 -6.52 -3.20
CA ILE A 267 -2.47 -5.43 -2.87
C ILE A 267 -1.98 -5.62 -1.44
N ASP A 268 -0.67 -5.43 -1.18
CA ASP A 268 0.00 -5.68 0.10
C ASP A 268 -0.69 -4.98 1.29
N ALA A 269 -0.99 -3.69 1.18
CA ALA A 269 -1.71 -2.95 2.21
C ALA A 269 -3.12 -3.51 2.47
N HIS A 270 -3.79 -4.01 1.44
CA HIS A 270 -5.12 -4.65 1.55
C HIS A 270 -5.02 -6.03 2.20
N SER A 271 -3.99 -6.80 1.87
CA SER A 271 -3.65 -8.05 2.55
C SER A 271 -3.42 -7.81 4.05
N GLY A 272 -2.80 -6.69 4.40
CA GLY A 272 -2.64 -6.26 5.78
C GLY A 272 -3.95 -6.13 6.56
N VAL A 273 -5.08 -5.76 5.90
CA VAL A 273 -6.42 -5.71 6.53
C VAL A 273 -6.85 -7.09 7.03
N LEU A 274 -6.60 -8.13 6.24
CA LEU A 274 -6.87 -9.51 6.63
C LEU A 274 -5.99 -9.92 7.81
N GLY A 275 -4.68 -9.65 7.71
CA GLY A 275 -3.71 -10.02 8.74
C GLY A 275 -3.96 -9.37 10.10
N VAL A 276 -4.51 -8.14 10.12
CA VAL A 276 -4.93 -7.49 11.39
C VAL A 276 -6.34 -7.88 11.82
N GLY A 277 -7.12 -8.49 10.94
CA GLY A 277 -8.50 -8.90 11.23
C GLY A 277 -9.51 -7.76 11.28
N ALA A 278 -9.23 -6.63 10.66
CA ALA A 278 -10.11 -5.46 10.59
C ALA A 278 -11.07 -5.58 9.40
N ILE A 279 -12.01 -6.53 9.46
CA ILE A 279 -12.84 -6.96 8.34
C ILE A 279 -14.32 -6.57 8.47
N GLU A 280 -14.66 -5.83 9.51
CA GLU A 280 -16.04 -5.38 9.75
C GLU A 280 -16.21 -3.88 9.42
N GLN A 281 -17.45 -3.49 9.15
CA GLN A 281 -17.80 -2.07 9.02
C GLN A 281 -17.42 -1.29 10.29
N GLY A 282 -16.81 -0.13 10.11
CA GLY A 282 -16.39 0.73 11.22
C GLY A 282 -14.99 0.41 11.77
N GLU A 283 -14.31 -0.55 11.21
CA GLU A 283 -12.92 -0.88 11.51
C GLU A 283 -12.00 -0.21 10.49
N PHE A 284 -11.19 0.74 10.96
CA PHE A 284 -10.27 1.54 10.16
C PHE A 284 -8.86 0.98 10.31
N THR A 285 -8.27 0.53 9.22
CA THR A 285 -6.88 0.04 9.23
C THR A 285 -5.93 1.16 8.83
N ALA A 286 -4.89 1.38 9.63
CA ALA A 286 -3.77 2.26 9.34
C ALA A 286 -2.47 1.42 9.28
N VAL A 287 -1.95 1.20 8.08
CA VAL A 287 -0.66 0.51 7.87
C VAL A 287 0.43 1.56 7.92
N ILE A 288 1.07 1.69 9.10
CA ILE A 288 2.01 2.77 9.41
C ILE A 288 3.45 2.32 9.17
N GLY A 289 4.04 2.84 8.10
CA GLY A 289 5.43 2.65 7.70
C GLY A 289 6.13 3.98 7.40
N THR A 290 6.96 4.05 6.37
CA THR A 290 7.54 5.30 5.82
C THR A 290 6.45 6.27 5.39
N SER A 291 5.42 5.75 4.73
CA SER A 291 4.12 6.36 4.47
C SER A 291 3.03 5.62 5.27
N THR A 292 1.78 6.05 5.16
CA THR A 292 0.66 5.28 5.73
C THR A 292 -0.41 5.04 4.70
N CYS A 293 -0.88 3.80 4.60
CA CYS A 293 -2.07 3.43 3.86
C CYS A 293 -3.24 3.25 4.83
N HIS A 294 -4.36 3.85 4.50
CA HIS A 294 -5.60 3.78 5.27
C HIS A 294 -6.66 3.02 4.50
N LEU A 295 -7.32 2.08 5.14
CA LEU A 295 -8.31 1.20 4.51
C LEU A 295 -9.58 1.15 5.33
N MET A 296 -10.71 1.19 4.63
CA MET A 296 -12.05 1.04 5.18
C MET A 296 -12.87 0.07 4.36
N LEU A 297 -13.80 -0.61 5.03
CA LEU A 297 -14.77 -1.51 4.41
C LEU A 297 -16.19 -1.03 4.69
N ASP A 298 -17.04 -0.99 3.66
CA ASP A 298 -18.46 -0.63 3.79
C ASP A 298 -19.35 -1.52 2.89
N PRO A 299 -20.54 -1.91 3.31
CA PRO A 299 -21.45 -2.70 2.47
C PRO A 299 -22.04 -1.93 1.29
N LYS A 300 -21.88 -0.62 1.23
CA LYS A 300 -22.41 0.24 0.17
C LYS A 300 -21.29 1.01 -0.52
N GLN A 301 -21.38 1.10 -1.85
CA GLN A 301 -20.52 1.97 -2.62
C GLN A 301 -20.94 3.43 -2.43
N LYS A 302 -19.96 4.28 -2.17
CA LYS A 302 -20.13 5.72 -2.04
C LYS A 302 -18.99 6.45 -2.74
N PRO A 303 -19.27 7.47 -3.56
CA PRO A 303 -18.23 8.37 -4.04
C PRO A 303 -17.78 9.25 -2.87
N ILE A 304 -16.51 9.20 -2.51
CA ILE A 304 -15.94 10.02 -1.44
C ILE A 304 -14.84 10.89 -2.04
N PRO A 305 -14.98 12.22 -2.01
CA PRO A 305 -13.97 13.11 -2.57
C PRO A 305 -12.57 12.83 -2.01
N ALA A 306 -11.58 12.76 -2.87
CA ALA A 306 -10.16 12.56 -2.55
C ALA A 306 -9.83 11.23 -1.83
N ILE A 307 -10.72 10.25 -1.85
CA ILE A 307 -10.48 8.88 -1.41
C ILE A 307 -10.34 8.00 -2.65
N THR A 308 -9.25 7.27 -2.72
CA THR A 308 -8.89 6.46 -3.88
C THR A 308 -9.70 5.17 -3.93
N GLY A 309 -10.55 5.05 -4.94
CA GLY A 309 -11.28 3.83 -5.25
C GLY A 309 -12.35 3.43 -4.23
N SER A 310 -13.37 2.78 -4.73
CA SER A 310 -14.33 2.01 -3.95
C SER A 310 -14.62 0.71 -4.72
N VAL A 311 -13.88 -0.33 -4.41
CA VAL A 311 -13.86 -1.57 -5.17
C VAL A 311 -14.58 -2.68 -4.43
N LYS A 312 -15.58 -3.26 -5.10
CA LYS A 312 -16.38 -4.36 -4.55
C LYS A 312 -15.56 -5.64 -4.51
N ASP A 313 -15.73 -6.39 -3.42
CA ASP A 313 -15.12 -7.71 -3.22
C ASP A 313 -13.57 -7.72 -3.34
N ALA A 314 -12.93 -6.56 -3.18
CA ALA A 314 -11.48 -6.44 -3.36
C ALA A 314 -10.66 -6.86 -2.12
N VAL A 315 -11.28 -6.93 -0.95
CA VAL A 315 -10.64 -7.36 0.32
C VAL A 315 -11.47 -8.46 0.98
N ILE A 316 -12.74 -8.22 1.21
CA ILE A 316 -13.67 -9.19 1.78
C ILE A 316 -14.89 -9.30 0.85
N PRO A 317 -15.29 -10.50 0.43
CA PRO A 317 -16.51 -10.70 -0.35
C PRO A 317 -17.75 -10.09 0.31
N GLY A 318 -18.53 -9.34 -0.47
CA GLY A 318 -19.74 -8.65 -0.01
C GLY A 318 -19.54 -7.19 0.42
N LEU A 319 -18.29 -6.71 0.54
CA LEU A 319 -17.98 -5.35 0.95
C LEU A 319 -17.25 -4.56 -0.15
N TYR A 320 -17.42 -3.24 -0.12
CA TYR A 320 -16.60 -2.30 -0.88
C TYR A 320 -15.40 -1.89 -0.02
N ALA A 321 -14.22 -1.90 -0.61
CA ALA A 321 -13.00 -1.45 0.03
C ALA A 321 -12.58 -0.07 -0.49
N TYR A 322 -12.15 0.79 0.43
CA TYR A 322 -11.71 2.17 0.19
C TYR A 322 -10.27 2.32 0.63
N GLU A 323 -9.50 3.08 -0.14
CA GLU A 323 -8.10 3.36 0.14
C GLU A 323 -7.86 4.87 0.24
N ALA A 324 -7.09 5.27 1.24
CA ALA A 324 -6.53 6.61 1.38
C ALA A 324 -5.08 6.51 1.84
N GLY A 325 -4.32 7.58 1.75
CA GLY A 325 -2.91 7.52 2.16
C GLY A 325 -2.32 8.85 2.58
N GLN A 326 -1.29 8.76 3.44
CA GLN A 326 -0.39 9.87 3.76
C GLN A 326 0.98 9.56 3.15
N ALA A 327 1.51 10.53 2.41
CA ALA A 327 2.74 10.35 1.61
C ALA A 327 4.01 10.22 2.47
N ALA A 328 4.03 10.78 3.69
CA ALA A 328 5.13 10.71 4.63
C ALA A 328 4.60 10.57 6.06
N VAL A 329 5.07 9.56 6.79
CA VAL A 329 4.80 9.35 8.22
C VAL A 329 6.10 8.97 8.93
N GLY A 330 6.61 7.75 8.81
CA GLY A 330 7.91 7.39 9.37
C GLY A 330 9.06 8.23 8.82
N ASP A 331 8.96 8.67 7.57
CA ASP A 331 9.94 9.59 6.97
C ASP A 331 9.96 10.95 7.67
N LEU A 332 8.82 11.44 8.20
CA LEU A 332 8.77 12.67 9.01
C LEU A 332 9.50 12.49 10.34
N PHE A 333 9.39 11.32 10.96
CA PHE A 333 10.09 11.03 12.20
C PHE A 333 11.60 10.99 11.96
N SER A 334 12.04 10.32 10.89
CA SER A 334 13.44 10.31 10.46
C SER A 334 13.93 11.70 10.03
N TYR A 335 13.05 12.52 9.43
CA TYR A 335 13.39 13.90 9.09
C TYR A 335 13.64 14.73 10.34
N SER A 336 12.76 14.66 11.33
CA SER A 336 12.94 15.39 12.59
C SER A 336 14.17 14.89 13.37
N GLU A 337 14.47 13.59 13.34
CA GLU A 337 15.69 13.03 13.90
C GLU A 337 16.95 13.66 13.30
N ARG A 338 17.01 13.79 11.96
CA ARG A 338 18.15 14.46 11.29
C ARG A 338 18.32 15.93 11.64
N LEU A 339 17.24 16.59 12.10
CA LEU A 339 17.28 17.99 12.54
C LEU A 339 17.64 18.13 14.03
N ALA A 340 17.80 17.03 14.77
CA ALA A 340 18.04 17.06 16.21
C ALA A 340 19.30 17.87 16.56
N PRO A 341 19.22 18.76 17.55
CA PRO A 341 20.36 19.50 18.05
C PRO A 341 21.47 18.58 18.58
N LYS A 342 22.72 18.98 18.39
CA LYS A 342 23.89 18.16 18.77
C LYS A 342 23.84 17.66 20.23
N HIS A 343 23.37 18.47 21.18
CA HIS A 343 23.30 18.06 22.60
C HIS A 343 22.31 16.89 22.81
N ILE A 344 21.22 16.81 22.05
CA ILE A 344 20.27 15.68 22.09
C ILE A 344 20.95 14.42 21.54
N VAL A 345 21.69 14.55 20.42
CA VAL A 345 22.45 13.44 19.81
C VAL A 345 23.51 12.92 20.79
N ASP A 346 24.27 13.83 21.44
CA ASP A 346 25.29 13.47 22.41
C ASP A 346 24.68 12.77 23.64
N GLN A 347 23.52 13.23 24.15
CA GLN A 347 22.81 12.62 25.27
C GLN A 347 22.23 11.23 24.92
N ALA A 348 21.69 11.04 23.71
CA ALA A 348 21.24 9.73 23.24
C ALA A 348 22.41 8.74 23.22
N LEU A 349 23.57 9.17 22.72
CA LEU A 349 24.80 8.37 22.70
C LEU A 349 25.26 8.00 24.11
N GLU A 350 25.24 8.94 25.08
CA GLU A 350 25.58 8.69 26.48
C GLU A 350 24.63 7.68 27.16
N LYS A 351 23.35 7.67 26.73
CA LYS A 351 22.34 6.72 27.21
C LYS A 351 22.36 5.37 26.47
N GLU A 352 23.19 5.22 25.43
CA GLU A 352 23.25 4.04 24.56
C GLU A 352 21.90 3.69 23.89
N VAL A 353 21.12 4.72 23.52
CA VAL A 353 19.86 4.57 22.78
C VAL A 353 19.93 5.29 21.43
N SER A 354 19.02 4.97 20.52
CA SER A 354 18.91 5.74 19.27
C SER A 354 18.45 7.16 19.52
N VAL A 355 18.79 8.09 18.63
CA VAL A 355 18.34 9.48 18.72
C VAL A 355 16.82 9.58 18.69
N LEU A 356 16.16 8.75 17.88
CA LEU A 356 14.70 8.71 17.79
C LEU A 356 14.05 8.23 19.10
N GLU A 357 14.58 7.18 19.73
CA GLU A 357 14.09 6.70 21.02
C GLU A 357 14.23 7.75 22.10
N TYR A 358 15.36 8.47 22.11
CA TYR A 358 15.57 9.54 23.09
C TYR A 358 14.66 10.76 22.83
N LEU A 359 14.44 11.12 21.58
CA LEU A 359 13.48 12.16 21.21
C LEU A 359 12.05 11.80 21.63
N GLU A 360 11.63 10.55 21.48
CA GLU A 360 10.33 10.08 21.96
C GLU A 360 10.22 10.13 23.48
N GLU A 361 11.28 9.77 24.22
CA GLU A 361 11.34 9.92 25.69
C GLU A 361 11.10 11.39 26.08
N LEU A 362 11.85 12.33 25.49
CA LEU A 362 11.70 13.75 25.76
C LEU A 362 10.32 14.30 25.33
N ALA A 363 9.82 13.87 24.18
CA ALA A 363 8.52 14.28 23.66
C ALA A 363 7.36 13.74 24.52
N SER A 364 7.53 12.62 25.21
CA SER A 364 6.53 12.06 26.12
C SER A 364 6.27 12.95 27.33
N ASP A 365 7.27 13.72 27.77
CA ASP A 365 7.19 14.64 28.89
C ASP A 365 6.53 15.99 28.55
N VAL A 366 6.31 16.29 27.26
CA VAL A 366 5.61 17.51 26.82
C VAL A 366 4.12 17.35 27.08
N ASP A 367 3.55 18.21 27.92
CA ASP A 367 2.09 18.23 28.11
C ASP A 367 1.38 18.73 26.85
N VAL A 368 0.30 18.07 26.45
CA VAL A 368 -0.51 18.49 25.30
C VAL A 368 -1.10 19.89 25.46
N GLU A 369 -1.36 20.33 26.71
CA GLU A 369 -1.86 21.69 26.99
C GLU A 369 -0.80 22.78 26.75
N ASP A 370 0.48 22.43 26.88
CA ASP A 370 1.61 23.33 26.60
C ASP A 370 1.99 23.31 25.10
N GLN A 371 1.51 22.33 24.32
CA GLN A 371 1.80 22.22 22.92
C GLN A 371 1.18 23.37 22.11
N HIS A 372 2.02 24.08 21.37
CA HIS A 372 1.61 25.21 20.53
C HIS A 372 2.20 25.16 19.12
N VAL A 373 3.12 24.22 18.87
CA VAL A 373 3.70 23.99 17.54
C VAL A 373 2.74 23.12 16.72
N ILE A 374 2.46 23.53 15.50
CA ILE A 374 1.67 22.77 14.52
C ILE A 374 2.54 22.51 13.30
N VAL A 375 2.56 21.26 12.84
CA VAL A 375 3.23 20.84 11.60
C VAL A 375 2.18 20.44 10.60
N LEU A 376 2.33 20.87 9.34
CA LEU A 376 1.64 20.28 8.20
C LEU A 376 2.52 19.16 7.64
N ASP A 377 2.00 17.95 7.59
CA ASP A 377 2.70 16.70 7.28
C ASP A 377 3.03 16.48 5.80
N TRP A 378 3.02 17.55 4.99
CA TRP A 378 3.13 17.49 3.52
C TRP A 378 4.55 17.52 2.98
N HIS A 379 5.54 17.05 3.74
CA HIS A 379 6.95 17.07 3.31
C HIS A 379 7.23 16.23 2.05
N ASN A 380 6.26 15.42 1.64
CA ASN A 380 6.27 14.67 0.38
C ASN A 380 4.92 14.82 -0.36
N GLY A 381 4.36 16.04 -0.39
CA GLY A 381 3.03 16.29 -0.92
C GLY A 381 1.91 15.81 0.00
N ASN A 382 0.66 15.98 -0.44
CA ASN A 382 -0.53 15.45 0.24
C ASN A 382 -1.28 14.50 -0.69
N ARG A 383 -1.26 13.19 -0.40
CA ARG A 383 -1.94 12.15 -1.19
C ARG A 383 -3.46 12.18 -0.95
N SER A 384 -3.88 12.21 0.30
CA SER A 384 -5.27 12.33 0.74
C SER A 384 -5.32 13.37 1.86
N ILE A 385 -6.15 14.36 1.78
CA ILE A 385 -7.38 14.59 1.00
C ILE A 385 -7.23 15.72 -0.03
N LEU A 386 -6.02 16.25 -0.26
CA LEU A 386 -5.81 17.34 -1.21
C LEU A 386 -5.41 16.82 -2.59
N SER A 387 -4.81 15.62 -2.68
CA SER A 387 -4.33 15.00 -3.92
C SER A 387 -3.35 15.89 -4.70
N ASP A 388 -2.46 16.57 -3.98
CA ASP A 388 -1.52 17.54 -4.53
C ASP A 388 -0.08 17.22 -4.09
N SER A 389 0.76 16.83 -5.05
CA SER A 389 2.17 16.48 -4.84
C SER A 389 3.10 17.69 -4.77
N HIS A 390 2.64 18.89 -5.17
CA HIS A 390 3.45 20.11 -5.13
C HIS A 390 3.49 20.74 -3.73
N LEU A 391 2.55 20.37 -2.84
CA LEU A 391 2.49 20.88 -1.48
C LEU A 391 3.73 20.47 -0.68
N SER A 392 4.21 21.38 0.17
CA SER A 392 5.34 21.17 1.09
C SER A 392 4.94 21.34 2.55
N GLY A 393 5.67 20.65 3.43
CA GLY A 393 5.46 20.74 4.87
C GLY A 393 5.79 22.11 5.44
N SER A 394 5.11 22.48 6.53
CA SER A 394 5.32 23.75 7.21
C SER A 394 5.25 23.57 8.72
N VAL A 395 5.99 24.41 9.47
CA VAL A 395 6.01 24.42 10.94
C VAL A 395 5.57 25.79 11.44
N PHE A 396 4.56 25.83 12.30
CA PHE A 396 3.97 27.04 12.85
C PHE A 396 4.08 27.09 14.36
N GLY A 397 4.08 28.30 14.94
CA GLY A 397 4.04 28.50 16.39
C GLY A 397 5.41 28.50 17.07
N LEU A 398 6.52 28.54 16.32
CA LEU A 398 7.85 28.60 16.91
C LEU A 398 8.09 29.93 17.65
N THR A 399 8.68 29.83 18.83
CA THR A 399 9.16 30.97 19.65
C THR A 399 10.65 30.76 19.92
N LEU A 400 11.31 31.81 20.47
CA LEU A 400 12.72 31.69 20.89
C LEU A 400 12.93 30.67 22.04
N GLN A 401 11.87 30.25 22.69
CA GLN A 401 11.91 29.34 23.84
C GLN A 401 11.37 27.93 23.50
N THR A 402 10.92 27.69 22.25
CA THR A 402 10.39 26.38 21.86
C THR A 402 11.51 25.33 21.86
N PRO A 403 11.44 24.32 22.73
CA PRO A 403 12.45 23.27 22.79
C PRO A 403 12.23 22.26 21.64
N PHE A 404 13.29 21.53 21.27
CA PHE A 404 13.24 20.66 20.09
C PHE A 404 12.31 19.46 20.26
N GLU A 405 12.19 18.90 21.45
CA GLU A 405 11.26 17.82 21.79
C GLU A 405 9.79 18.19 21.52
N MET A 406 9.42 19.46 21.69
CA MET A 406 8.09 19.97 21.34
C MET A 406 7.88 19.98 19.81
N ILE A 407 8.93 20.29 19.05
CA ILE A 407 8.89 20.24 17.59
C ILE A 407 8.80 18.77 17.12
N HIS A 408 9.59 17.88 17.71
CA HIS A 408 9.52 16.45 17.40
C HIS A 408 8.12 15.88 17.69
N ARG A 409 7.56 16.21 18.86
CA ARG A 409 6.18 15.83 19.19
C ARG A 409 5.17 16.34 18.16
N ALA A 410 5.32 17.58 17.69
CA ALA A 410 4.45 18.14 16.66
C ALA A 410 4.53 17.38 15.32
N TYR A 411 5.68 16.80 14.98
CA TYR A 411 5.80 15.88 13.83
C TYR A 411 5.01 14.60 14.06
N LEU A 412 5.07 13.98 15.25
CA LEU A 412 4.25 12.81 15.57
C LEU A 412 2.74 13.16 15.49
N GLU A 413 2.34 14.26 16.10
CA GLU A 413 0.96 14.74 16.14
C GLU A 413 0.41 15.07 14.74
N SER A 414 1.24 15.62 13.86
CA SER A 414 0.83 16.01 12.51
C SER A 414 0.33 14.81 11.70
N THR A 415 0.95 13.65 11.85
CA THR A 415 0.52 12.41 11.17
C THR A 415 -0.84 11.94 11.68
N ALA A 416 -1.11 12.10 12.96
CA ALA A 416 -2.43 11.81 13.53
C ALA A 416 -3.50 12.83 13.09
N TYR A 417 -3.13 14.11 12.92
CA TYR A 417 -4.06 15.12 12.38
C TYR A 417 -4.40 14.85 10.91
N GLY A 418 -3.42 14.49 10.09
CA GLY A 418 -3.65 14.08 8.70
C GLY A 418 -4.56 12.84 8.63
N THR A 419 -4.32 11.82 9.48
CA THR A 419 -5.21 10.66 9.61
C THR A 419 -6.63 11.08 10.03
N LYS A 420 -6.78 12.04 10.97
CA LYS A 420 -8.10 12.57 11.37
C LYS A 420 -8.82 13.29 10.23
N MET A 421 -8.09 14.01 9.37
CA MET A 421 -8.67 14.61 8.15
C MET A 421 -9.24 13.54 7.22
N ILE A 422 -8.49 12.45 6.98
CA ILE A 422 -8.93 11.30 6.17
C ILE A 422 -10.13 10.61 6.81
N MET A 423 -10.06 10.29 8.11
CA MET A 423 -11.15 9.65 8.84
C MET A 423 -12.45 10.44 8.76
N LYS A 424 -12.36 11.78 8.86
CA LYS A 424 -13.52 12.67 8.72
C LYS A 424 -14.16 12.60 7.33
N GLN A 425 -13.39 12.38 6.25
CA GLN A 425 -13.97 12.18 4.92
C GLN A 425 -14.89 10.95 4.90
N PHE A 426 -14.51 9.87 5.57
CA PHE A 426 -15.37 8.69 5.71
C PHE A 426 -16.62 9.00 6.55
N GLU A 427 -16.45 9.59 7.74
CA GLU A 427 -17.54 9.90 8.66
C GLU A 427 -18.55 10.91 8.06
N ASP A 428 -18.06 11.96 7.39
CA ASP A 428 -18.88 12.99 6.76
C ASP A 428 -19.68 12.42 5.55
N ASN A 429 -19.23 11.28 4.98
CA ASN A 429 -19.93 10.52 3.96
C ASN A 429 -20.64 9.28 4.49
N GLU A 430 -21.01 9.28 5.78
CA GLU A 430 -21.81 8.22 6.43
C GLU A 430 -21.13 6.84 6.45
N ILE A 431 -19.79 6.76 6.42
CA ILE A 431 -19.03 5.56 6.70
C ILE A 431 -18.47 5.70 8.13
N PRO A 432 -19.06 5.00 9.12
CA PRO A 432 -18.67 5.18 10.51
C PRO A 432 -17.30 4.61 10.80
N VAL A 433 -16.53 5.25 11.69
CA VAL A 433 -15.28 4.72 12.25
C VAL A 433 -15.47 4.49 13.75
N HIS A 434 -15.25 3.26 14.21
CA HIS A 434 -15.39 2.87 15.62
C HIS A 434 -14.07 2.49 16.27
N THR A 435 -13.24 1.76 15.53
CA THR A 435 -11.96 1.24 16.01
C THR A 435 -10.88 1.47 14.94
N VAL A 436 -9.70 1.84 15.37
CA VAL A 436 -8.51 1.98 14.51
C VAL A 436 -7.57 0.81 14.79
N TYR A 437 -7.20 0.08 13.75
CA TYR A 437 -6.18 -0.95 13.79
C TYR A 437 -4.88 -0.38 13.24
N ALA A 438 -3.90 -0.18 14.12
CA ALA A 438 -2.58 0.32 13.74
C ALA A 438 -1.64 -0.87 13.48
N SER A 439 -1.22 -1.01 12.23
CA SER A 439 -0.33 -2.06 11.74
C SER A 439 1.02 -1.49 11.29
N GLY A 440 2.00 -2.36 11.11
CA GLY A 440 3.37 -1.99 10.74
C GLY A 440 4.33 -1.98 11.93
N GLY A 441 5.61 -1.69 11.65
CA GLY A 441 6.66 -1.76 12.66
C GLY A 441 6.66 -0.61 13.66
N ILE A 442 6.16 0.56 13.26
CA ILE A 442 6.21 1.79 14.08
C ILE A 442 5.27 1.72 15.29
N PRO A 443 3.97 1.32 15.17
CA PRO A 443 3.06 1.27 16.31
C PRO A 443 3.51 0.35 17.45
N LYS A 444 4.27 -0.69 17.15
CA LYS A 444 4.84 -1.59 18.18
C LYS A 444 5.97 -0.95 18.96
N LYS A 445 6.73 -0.06 18.33
CA LYS A 445 7.93 0.55 18.91
C LYS A 445 7.60 1.85 19.65
N SER A 446 6.62 2.62 19.15
CA SER A 446 6.26 3.94 19.68
C SER A 446 4.90 3.89 20.38
N GLN A 447 4.90 3.72 21.69
CA GLN A 447 3.68 3.84 22.49
C GLN A 447 3.16 5.28 22.53
N LEU A 448 4.06 6.29 22.49
CA LEU A 448 3.69 7.69 22.41
C LEU A 448 2.85 7.99 21.16
N LEU A 449 3.28 7.48 19.99
CA LEU A 449 2.52 7.66 18.75
C LEU A 449 1.12 7.08 18.86
N VAL A 450 0.98 5.87 19.40
CA VAL A 450 -0.34 5.22 19.58
C VAL A 450 -1.21 5.98 20.58
N ASP A 451 -0.63 6.54 21.66
CA ASP A 451 -1.34 7.41 22.59
C ASP A 451 -1.85 8.69 21.90
N ILE A 452 -1.00 9.34 21.10
CA ILE A 452 -1.36 10.50 20.29
C ILE A 452 -2.52 10.14 19.33
N TYR A 453 -2.39 9.05 18.57
CA TYR A 453 -3.45 8.62 17.63
C TYR A 453 -4.79 8.38 18.34
N ALA A 454 -4.80 7.64 19.46
CA ALA A 454 -6.03 7.37 20.20
C ALA A 454 -6.72 8.68 20.65
N ASN A 455 -5.94 9.63 21.17
CA ASN A 455 -6.47 10.89 21.68
C ASN A 455 -6.85 11.88 20.56
N VAL A 456 -6.04 12.00 19.51
CA VAL A 456 -6.34 12.87 18.36
C VAL A 456 -7.58 12.37 17.61
N LEU A 457 -7.67 11.07 17.34
CA LEU A 457 -8.77 10.48 16.59
C LEU A 457 -10.03 10.33 17.46
N ASN A 458 -9.89 10.36 18.76
CA ASN A 458 -10.94 10.02 19.74
C ASN A 458 -11.54 8.64 19.46
N LYS A 459 -10.67 7.66 19.21
CA LYS A 459 -11.03 6.28 18.89
C LYS A 459 -10.11 5.32 19.64
N LYS A 460 -10.65 4.15 19.93
CA LYS A 460 -9.86 3.02 20.39
C LYS A 460 -8.84 2.63 19.31
N VAL A 461 -7.57 2.51 19.68
CA VAL A 461 -6.50 2.03 18.79
C VAL A 461 -6.05 0.65 19.26
N VAL A 462 -6.06 -0.30 18.32
CA VAL A 462 -5.65 -1.69 18.53
C VAL A 462 -4.33 -1.93 17.82
N VAL A 463 -3.34 -2.46 18.53
CA VAL A 463 -2.04 -2.88 17.99
C VAL A 463 -1.90 -4.39 18.14
N LEU A 464 -1.49 -5.07 17.06
CA LEU A 464 -1.35 -6.52 17.04
C LEU A 464 0.05 -6.98 17.38
N GLU A 465 0.19 -8.25 17.78
CA GLU A 465 1.45 -8.84 18.18
C GLU A 465 2.42 -9.03 17.01
N SER A 466 1.94 -9.38 15.83
CA SER A 466 2.77 -9.57 14.63
C SER A 466 2.96 -8.28 13.84
N SER A 467 4.18 -8.08 13.33
CA SER A 467 4.50 -7.04 12.33
C SER A 467 4.34 -7.52 10.89
N ASN A 468 4.04 -8.80 10.67
CA ASN A 468 3.96 -9.44 9.35
C ASN A 468 2.50 -9.60 8.89
N ALA A 469 1.69 -8.56 9.06
CA ALA A 469 0.26 -8.60 8.75
C ALA A 469 -0.01 -8.86 7.26
N THR A 470 0.79 -8.30 6.36
CA THR A 470 0.69 -8.49 4.90
C THR A 470 0.88 -9.95 4.53
N ALA A 471 2.03 -10.53 4.87
CA ALA A 471 2.34 -11.93 4.58
C ALA A 471 1.31 -12.90 5.22
N LEU A 472 0.81 -12.59 6.44
CA LEU A 472 -0.24 -13.38 7.08
C LEU A 472 -1.56 -13.29 6.31
N GLY A 473 -1.94 -12.09 5.86
CA GLY A 473 -3.11 -11.90 5.01
C GLY A 473 -3.02 -12.71 3.71
N ALA A 474 -1.86 -12.70 3.05
CA ALA A 474 -1.60 -13.57 1.90
C ALA A 474 -1.78 -15.06 2.26
N ALA A 475 -1.23 -15.50 3.39
CA ALA A 475 -1.42 -16.89 3.83
C ALA A 475 -2.90 -17.21 4.13
N MET A 476 -3.68 -16.25 4.66
CA MET A 476 -5.12 -16.41 4.85
C MET A 476 -5.87 -16.58 3.52
N LEU A 477 -5.48 -15.83 2.47
CA LEU A 477 -6.02 -16.04 1.12
C LEU A 477 -5.77 -17.47 0.63
N GLY A 478 -4.52 -17.96 0.76
CA GLY A 478 -4.18 -19.33 0.41
C GLY A 478 -4.94 -20.37 1.23
N ALA A 479 -5.10 -20.16 2.54
CA ALA A 479 -5.89 -21.03 3.42
C ALA A 479 -7.38 -21.08 3.02
N ASN A 480 -7.96 -19.93 2.69
CA ASN A 480 -9.35 -19.82 2.25
C ASN A 480 -9.61 -20.59 0.97
N VAL A 481 -8.83 -20.31 -0.10
CA VAL A 481 -9.03 -21.00 -1.40
C VAL A 481 -8.67 -22.48 -1.32
N GLY A 482 -7.78 -22.87 -0.41
CA GLY A 482 -7.44 -24.26 -0.08
C GLY A 482 -8.51 -24.99 0.73
N GLY A 483 -9.58 -24.31 1.14
CA GLY A 483 -10.72 -24.89 1.84
C GLY A 483 -10.49 -25.16 3.33
N ALA A 484 -9.61 -24.39 3.99
CA ALA A 484 -9.42 -24.51 5.44
C ALA A 484 -10.70 -24.15 6.21
N TYR A 485 -11.44 -23.15 5.72
CA TYR A 485 -12.70 -22.66 6.29
C TYR A 485 -13.70 -22.35 5.17
N PRO A 486 -15.01 -22.29 5.46
CA PRO A 486 -16.07 -22.04 4.48
C PRO A 486 -16.02 -20.67 3.80
N SER A 487 -15.41 -19.66 4.44
CA SER A 487 -15.34 -18.30 3.93
C SER A 487 -14.02 -17.61 4.31
N LEU A 488 -13.65 -16.58 3.57
CA LEU A 488 -12.50 -15.74 3.90
C LEU A 488 -12.68 -15.06 5.27
N LYS A 489 -13.90 -14.62 5.59
CA LYS A 489 -14.21 -14.05 6.90
C LYS A 489 -13.91 -15.03 8.04
N GLU A 490 -14.37 -16.25 7.95
CA GLU A 490 -14.08 -17.29 8.95
C GLU A 490 -12.59 -17.62 9.00
N THR A 491 -11.90 -17.65 7.84
CA THR A 491 -10.46 -17.84 7.78
C THR A 491 -9.72 -16.77 8.59
N VAL A 492 -10.08 -15.50 8.38
CA VAL A 492 -9.49 -14.37 9.12
C VAL A 492 -9.77 -14.49 10.62
N GLU A 493 -11.01 -14.79 11.02
CA GLU A 493 -11.38 -14.92 12.44
C GLU A 493 -10.55 -15.97 13.18
N HIS A 494 -10.19 -17.09 12.52
CA HIS A 494 -9.40 -18.16 13.12
C HIS A 494 -7.90 -17.92 13.08
N MET A 495 -7.42 -17.23 12.05
CA MET A 495 -5.98 -17.06 11.81
C MET A 495 -5.43 -15.69 12.22
N LYS A 496 -6.30 -14.72 12.60
CA LYS A 496 -5.84 -13.38 13.02
C LYS A 496 -4.95 -13.44 14.25
N GLN A 497 -3.98 -12.56 14.27
CA GLN A 497 -3.00 -12.46 15.35
C GLN A 497 -3.63 -11.96 16.66
N PRO A 498 -3.06 -12.36 17.82
CA PRO A 498 -3.47 -11.81 19.11
C PRO A 498 -3.24 -10.30 19.17
N ILE A 499 -4.05 -9.64 19.98
CA ILE A 499 -3.89 -8.22 20.29
C ILE A 499 -2.68 -8.08 21.22
N TYR A 500 -1.72 -7.21 20.85
CA TYR A 500 -0.60 -6.86 21.68
C TYR A 500 -1.00 -5.91 22.80
N TYR A 501 -1.66 -4.79 22.43
CA TYR A 501 -2.29 -3.89 23.39
C TYR A 501 -3.37 -3.04 22.74
N ILE A 502 -4.19 -2.43 23.58
CA ILE A 502 -5.23 -1.49 23.19
C ILE A 502 -4.99 -0.17 23.91
N LYS A 503 -5.10 0.95 23.19
CA LYS A 503 -5.16 2.27 23.77
C LYS A 503 -6.54 2.88 23.58
N GLU A 504 -7.17 3.22 24.70
CA GLU A 504 -8.43 3.97 24.72
C GLU A 504 -8.14 5.48 24.78
N PRO A 505 -8.97 6.34 24.17
CA PRO A 505 -8.82 7.78 24.27
C PRO A 505 -9.08 8.29 25.70
N GLU A 506 -8.33 9.33 26.11
CA GLU A 506 -8.46 9.99 27.40
C GLU A 506 -9.23 11.30 27.23
N PRO A 507 -10.44 11.47 27.83
CA PRO A 507 -11.34 12.59 27.53
C PRO A 507 -10.73 13.99 27.67
N ASP A 508 -9.80 14.18 28.61
CA ASP A 508 -9.17 15.49 28.82
C ASP A 508 -8.10 15.77 27.76
N LYS A 509 -7.30 14.75 27.36
CA LYS A 509 -6.37 14.86 26.25
C LYS A 509 -7.09 15.06 24.91
N VAL A 510 -8.22 14.37 24.70
CA VAL A 510 -9.07 14.57 23.50
C VAL A 510 -9.47 16.03 23.36
N LYS A 511 -9.96 16.67 24.43
CA LYS A 511 -10.35 18.09 24.41
C LYS A 511 -9.18 19.03 24.10
N ALA A 512 -7.98 18.71 24.60
CA ALA A 512 -6.78 19.48 24.29
C ALA A 512 -6.38 19.32 22.83
N TYR A 513 -6.36 18.09 22.31
CA TYR A 513 -6.07 17.79 20.90
C TYR A 513 -7.11 18.35 19.94
N ASP A 514 -8.39 18.42 20.29
CA ASP A 514 -9.42 19.04 19.44
C ASP A 514 -9.11 20.53 19.17
N LYS A 515 -8.58 21.26 20.16
CA LYS A 515 -8.16 22.66 19.97
C LYS A 515 -6.96 22.78 19.03
N LEU A 516 -6.00 21.85 19.11
CA LEU A 516 -4.83 21.81 18.23
C LEU A 516 -5.22 21.39 16.82
N PHE A 517 -6.09 20.39 16.70
CA PHE A 517 -6.65 19.95 15.42
C PHE A 517 -7.43 21.05 14.71
N ASP A 518 -8.20 21.88 15.44
CA ASP A 518 -8.88 23.04 14.84
C ASP A 518 -7.90 24.06 14.26
N LYS A 519 -6.72 24.25 14.88
CA LYS A 519 -5.65 25.08 14.31
C LYS A 519 -5.03 24.42 13.08
N TYR A 520 -4.70 23.12 13.16
CA TYR A 520 -4.17 22.36 12.05
C TYR A 520 -5.12 22.42 10.85
N ARG A 521 -6.42 22.15 11.04
CA ARG A 521 -7.44 22.19 9.98
C ARG A 521 -7.52 23.55 9.31
N LYS A 522 -7.47 24.66 10.07
CA LYS A 522 -7.47 26.01 9.50
C LYS A 522 -6.23 26.25 8.64
N LEU A 523 -5.04 25.87 9.12
CA LEU A 523 -3.81 25.99 8.34
C LEU A 523 -3.84 25.11 7.10
N HIS A 524 -4.33 23.88 7.24
CA HIS A 524 -4.54 22.94 6.13
C HIS A 524 -5.45 23.54 5.05
N ASP A 525 -6.60 24.12 5.42
CA ASP A 525 -7.53 24.69 4.45
C ASP A 525 -6.97 25.96 3.79
N ILE A 526 -6.33 26.85 4.56
CA ILE A 526 -5.72 28.09 4.03
C ILE A 526 -4.59 27.78 3.05
N LEU A 527 -3.70 26.84 3.39
CA LEU A 527 -2.49 26.56 2.61
C LEU A 527 -2.63 25.42 1.60
N GLY A 528 -3.65 24.59 1.72
CA GLY A 528 -3.87 23.49 0.82
C GLY A 528 -5.05 23.67 -0.15
N ARG A 529 -5.95 24.65 0.13
CA ARG A 529 -7.16 24.86 -0.68
C ARG A 529 -7.33 26.30 -1.12
N GLU A 530 -7.15 27.28 -0.21
CA GLU A 530 -7.41 28.68 -0.52
C GLU A 530 -6.22 29.35 -1.19
N ASN A 531 -4.99 29.01 -0.78
CA ASN A 531 -3.73 29.60 -1.27
C ASN A 531 -2.64 28.52 -1.39
N PRO A 532 -2.82 27.45 -2.18
CA PRO A 532 -1.88 26.33 -2.22
C PRO A 532 -0.49 26.73 -2.73
N GLU A 533 -0.41 27.76 -3.59
CA GLU A 533 0.84 28.29 -4.14
C GLU A 533 1.82 28.78 -3.05
N LEU A 534 1.35 29.11 -1.85
CA LEU A 534 2.20 29.50 -0.72
C LEU A 534 2.96 28.31 -0.10
N SER A 535 2.50 27.09 -0.39
CA SER A 535 3.09 25.84 0.10
C SER A 535 3.77 25.03 -1.00
N TYR A 536 3.81 25.53 -2.24
CA TYR A 536 4.43 24.79 -3.34
C TYR A 536 5.95 24.79 -3.22
N ILE A 537 6.54 23.63 -3.53
CA ILE A 537 7.96 23.52 -3.78
C ILE A 537 8.22 24.29 -5.10
N HIS A 538 9.10 25.27 -5.08
CA HIS A 538 9.48 25.98 -6.30
C HIS A 538 10.10 25.00 -7.29
N GLU A 539 9.61 25.00 -8.54
CA GLU A 539 10.17 24.27 -9.67
C GLU A 539 11.60 24.75 -10.04
#